data_4154e68293e678e9c64f39412f1160b5
#
_entry.id   4154e68293e678e9c64f39412f1160b5
#
_cell.length_a   1.000
_cell.length_b   1.000
_cell.length_c   1.000
_cell.angle_alpha   90.00
_cell.angle_beta   90.00
_cell.angle_gamma   90.00
#
_symmetry.space_group_name_H-M   'P 1'
#
loop_
_entity.id
_entity.type
_entity.pdbx_description
1 polymer ?
#
loop_
_entity_poly.entity_id
_entity_poly.type
_entity_poly.pdbx_seq_one_letter_code
_entity_poly.pdbx_strand_id
1 'polypeptide(L)'
;METNTRTLVLIRHAKAERRRKENSDSQRELTRKGIEDFRKILPVLTKYLAASDSIRLYTSNKARSVQTAEILASSLKIPETIRADFVGRGEAKEFVQLIQEMPTGVSIIVGHEPFLGEWSRLLCGQPISFQKGMAVGFQLTPEEDILAVPVWAVHPGALCEKDVDVSGDRPAWKVFRNFVYSILNEILLLQHDFDERPNEPETVHQLRIKIRSLRSMLSFLKPLLEQEKYKAIQQNLQNLLRETGHLRDLDVFIRRWETRTDNHCEQPSRESNFLTILKKEREIAAAESHKKLSHDLYPVVFEIWNWMSDLHAGAASRMSATVLKHDASLFSVRKF
;
A
#
# COMPACT_ATOMS: atom_id res chain seq x y z
N MET A 1 -9.56 -2.51 -25.47
CA MET A 1 -9.02 -3.85 -25.17
C MET A 1 -9.45 -4.17 -23.74
N GLU A 2 -10.33 -5.16 -23.57
CA GLU A 2 -10.65 -5.66 -22.23
C GLU A 2 -9.37 -6.24 -21.64
N THR A 3 -8.86 -5.61 -20.61
CA THR A 3 -7.72 -6.14 -19.86
C THR A 3 -8.20 -7.39 -19.14
N ASN A 4 -7.74 -8.54 -19.59
CA ASN A 4 -8.04 -9.87 -19.02
C ASN A 4 -7.34 -10.03 -17.66
N THR A 5 -7.46 -9.02 -16.79
CA THR A 5 -6.78 -8.94 -15.50
C THR A 5 -7.57 -9.69 -14.43
N ARG A 6 -6.86 -10.54 -13.69
CA ARG A 6 -7.38 -11.22 -12.50
C ARG A 6 -6.78 -10.55 -11.26
N THR A 7 -7.62 -9.93 -10.44
CA THR A 7 -7.20 -9.26 -9.21
C THR A 7 -7.74 -10.01 -7.99
N LEU A 8 -6.84 -10.39 -7.10
CA LEU A 8 -7.18 -10.95 -5.80
C LEU A 8 -7.02 -9.87 -4.72
N VAL A 9 -8.01 -9.75 -3.84
CA VAL A 9 -7.92 -8.86 -2.68
C VAL A 9 -8.02 -9.68 -1.41
N LEU A 10 -7.00 -9.63 -0.58
CA LEU A 10 -7.01 -10.23 0.74
C LEU A 10 -7.32 -9.16 1.79
N ILE A 11 -8.32 -9.40 2.63
CA ILE A 11 -8.74 -8.47 3.69
C ILE A 11 -8.75 -9.21 5.03
N ARG A 12 -8.02 -8.68 6.01
CA ARG A 12 -8.21 -9.15 7.38
C ARG A 12 -9.47 -8.53 7.98
N HIS A 13 -10.30 -9.34 8.63
CA HIS A 13 -11.49 -8.83 9.31
C HIS A 13 -11.17 -7.61 10.20
N ALA A 14 -12.12 -6.71 10.34
CA ALA A 14 -12.01 -5.51 11.17
C ALA A 14 -11.84 -5.84 12.65
N LYS A 15 -11.64 -4.83 13.50
CA LYS A 15 -11.41 -5.02 14.93
C LYS A 15 -12.63 -5.64 15.59
N ALA A 16 -12.46 -6.87 16.13
CA ALA A 16 -13.48 -7.60 16.88
C ALA A 16 -13.27 -7.48 18.39
N GLU A 17 -14.27 -7.87 19.12
CA GLU A 17 -14.25 -7.99 20.58
C GLU A 17 -13.09 -8.86 21.07
N ARG A 18 -12.71 -8.67 22.36
CA ARG A 18 -11.72 -9.55 22.98
C ARG A 18 -12.32 -10.94 23.22
N ARG A 19 -11.47 -11.96 23.13
CA ARG A 19 -11.88 -13.34 23.47
C ARG A 19 -12.30 -13.39 24.93
N ARG A 20 -13.52 -13.84 25.20
CA ARG A 20 -14.03 -14.13 26.55
C ARG A 20 -14.13 -15.64 26.70
N LYS A 21 -14.01 -16.14 27.95
CA LYS A 21 -14.10 -17.60 28.23
C LYS A 21 -15.48 -18.17 27.91
N GLU A 22 -16.50 -17.34 27.97
CA GLU A 22 -17.92 -17.70 27.83
C GLU A 22 -18.40 -17.80 26.38
N ASN A 23 -17.71 -17.18 25.43
CA ASN A 23 -18.13 -17.15 24.03
C ASN A 23 -17.17 -17.90 23.12
N SER A 24 -17.71 -18.67 22.19
CA SER A 24 -16.94 -19.29 21.11
C SER A 24 -16.17 -18.23 20.31
N ASP A 25 -14.93 -18.53 19.89
CA ASP A 25 -14.14 -17.63 19.05
C ASP A 25 -14.85 -17.28 17.72
N SER A 26 -15.68 -18.20 17.21
CA SER A 26 -16.45 -17.99 15.97
C SER A 26 -17.55 -16.94 16.12
N GLN A 27 -18.08 -16.73 17.32
CA GLN A 27 -19.19 -15.82 17.61
C GLN A 27 -18.73 -14.40 17.95
N ARG A 28 -17.43 -14.13 18.05
CA ARG A 28 -16.92 -12.77 18.34
C ARG A 28 -17.30 -11.80 17.24
N GLU A 29 -18.04 -10.77 17.60
CA GLU A 29 -18.49 -9.72 16.71
C GLU A 29 -17.48 -8.57 16.57
N LEU A 30 -17.71 -7.71 15.59
CA LEU A 30 -16.95 -6.47 15.43
C LEU A 30 -17.26 -5.49 16.57
N THR A 31 -16.25 -4.76 17.01
CA THR A 31 -16.47 -3.62 17.89
C THR A 31 -17.01 -2.43 17.07
N ARG A 32 -17.81 -1.54 17.71
CA ARG A 32 -18.26 -0.30 17.08
C ARG A 32 -17.11 0.47 16.43
N LYS A 33 -16.00 0.63 17.15
CA LYS A 33 -14.79 1.28 16.62
C LYS A 33 -14.18 0.49 15.44
N GLY A 34 -14.25 -0.85 15.46
CA GLY A 34 -13.79 -1.67 14.35
C GLY A 34 -14.57 -1.42 13.06
N ILE A 35 -15.88 -1.27 13.18
CA ILE A 35 -16.78 -0.91 12.08
C ILE A 35 -16.46 0.49 11.55
N GLU A 36 -16.35 1.47 12.45
CA GLU A 36 -16.05 2.87 12.09
C GLU A 36 -14.69 2.98 11.37
N ASP A 37 -13.66 2.34 11.92
CA ASP A 37 -12.31 2.35 11.33
C ASP A 37 -12.29 1.63 9.96
N PHE A 38 -13.02 0.51 9.80
CA PHE A 38 -13.10 -0.19 8.52
C PHE A 38 -13.84 0.62 7.45
N ARG A 39 -14.89 1.32 7.83
CA ARG A 39 -15.62 2.20 6.90
C ARG A 39 -14.76 3.30 6.28
N LYS A 40 -13.71 3.75 6.97
CA LYS A 40 -12.78 4.77 6.44
C LYS A 40 -12.02 4.31 5.21
N ILE A 41 -11.74 3.00 5.06
CA ILE A 41 -11.03 2.48 3.89
C ILE A 41 -11.94 2.25 2.68
N LEU A 42 -13.26 2.20 2.86
CA LEU A 42 -14.19 1.88 1.78
C LEU A 42 -14.09 2.83 0.57
N PRO A 43 -13.98 4.17 0.72
CA PRO A 43 -13.83 5.06 -0.43
C PRO A 43 -12.57 4.77 -1.25
N VAL A 44 -11.48 4.38 -0.59
CA VAL A 44 -10.22 4.01 -1.26
C VAL A 44 -10.37 2.66 -1.94
N LEU A 45 -10.94 1.66 -1.27
CA LEU A 45 -11.23 0.36 -1.88
C LEU A 45 -12.14 0.50 -3.09
N THR A 46 -13.20 1.30 -2.99
CA THR A 46 -14.10 1.55 -4.12
C THR A 46 -13.34 2.11 -5.32
N LYS A 47 -12.41 3.05 -5.12
CA LYS A 47 -11.57 3.60 -6.20
C LYS A 47 -10.75 2.52 -6.90
N TYR A 48 -10.12 1.61 -6.12
CA TYR A 48 -9.31 0.52 -6.70
C TYR A 48 -10.13 -0.57 -7.39
N LEU A 49 -11.37 -0.75 -6.97
CA LEU A 49 -12.23 -1.83 -7.45
C LEU A 49 -13.26 -1.36 -8.50
N ALA A 50 -13.37 -0.04 -8.73
CA ALA A 50 -14.37 0.55 -9.63
C ALA A 50 -14.21 0.16 -11.11
N ALA A 51 -13.03 -0.28 -11.51
CA ALA A 51 -12.75 -0.68 -12.90
C ALA A 51 -13.23 -2.11 -13.24
N SER A 52 -13.79 -2.85 -12.28
CA SER A 52 -14.20 -4.25 -12.50
C SER A 52 -15.69 -4.41 -12.49
N ASP A 53 -16.22 -4.97 -13.59
CA ASP A 53 -17.65 -5.30 -13.74
C ASP A 53 -18.04 -6.58 -12.98
N SER A 54 -17.08 -7.39 -12.55
CA SER A 54 -17.30 -8.65 -11.84
C SER A 54 -16.52 -8.73 -10.55
N ILE A 55 -17.24 -8.70 -9.42
CA ILE A 55 -16.64 -8.83 -8.08
C ILE A 55 -17.26 -10.04 -7.37
N ARG A 56 -16.40 -10.95 -6.89
CA ARG A 56 -16.78 -12.08 -6.03
C ARG A 56 -16.22 -11.87 -4.63
N LEU A 57 -17.04 -12.11 -3.62
CA LEU A 57 -16.68 -11.88 -2.23
C LEU A 57 -16.78 -13.18 -1.42
N TYR A 58 -15.65 -13.63 -0.89
CA TYR A 58 -15.54 -14.82 -0.05
C TYR A 58 -15.28 -14.42 1.40
N THR A 59 -15.84 -15.16 2.33
CA THR A 59 -15.61 -14.95 3.77
C THR A 59 -15.61 -16.26 4.55
N SER A 60 -14.94 -16.29 5.69
CA SER A 60 -15.06 -17.40 6.63
C SER A 60 -16.40 -17.37 7.35
N ASN A 61 -16.76 -18.47 8.02
CA ASN A 61 -17.99 -18.58 8.83
C ASN A 61 -17.91 -17.85 10.21
N LYS A 62 -16.78 -17.20 10.56
CA LYS A 62 -16.65 -16.48 11.83
C LYS A 62 -17.38 -15.14 11.77
N ALA A 63 -18.19 -14.80 12.78
CA ALA A 63 -19.06 -13.61 12.81
C ALA A 63 -18.32 -12.32 12.38
N ARG A 64 -17.14 -12.06 12.93
CA ARG A 64 -16.33 -10.88 12.59
C ARG A 64 -15.92 -10.76 11.12
N SER A 65 -15.73 -11.91 10.46
CA SER A 65 -15.38 -11.96 9.03
C SER A 65 -16.62 -11.69 8.18
N VAL A 66 -17.73 -12.34 8.54
CA VAL A 66 -19.04 -12.15 7.90
C VAL A 66 -19.47 -10.70 7.99
N GLN A 67 -19.45 -10.09 9.19
CA GLN A 67 -19.80 -8.68 9.38
C GLN A 67 -18.90 -7.72 8.58
N THR A 68 -17.60 -8.03 8.48
CA THR A 68 -16.68 -7.24 7.64
C THR A 68 -17.05 -7.34 6.15
N ALA A 69 -17.37 -8.55 5.69
CA ALA A 69 -17.80 -8.80 4.32
C ALA A 69 -19.15 -8.14 3.99
N GLU A 70 -20.11 -8.14 4.93
CA GLU A 70 -21.41 -7.47 4.78
C GLU A 70 -21.26 -5.94 4.63
N ILE A 71 -20.38 -5.33 5.42
CA ILE A 71 -20.07 -3.90 5.29
C ILE A 71 -19.50 -3.59 3.91
N LEU A 72 -18.59 -4.43 3.42
CA LEU A 72 -17.97 -4.29 2.11
C LEU A 72 -18.99 -4.52 0.99
N ALA A 73 -19.78 -5.60 1.06
CA ALA A 73 -20.82 -5.96 0.09
C ALA A 73 -21.84 -4.82 -0.07
N SER A 74 -22.30 -4.24 1.05
CA SER A 74 -23.21 -3.10 1.04
C SER A 74 -22.60 -1.87 0.36
N SER A 75 -21.33 -1.58 0.60
CA SER A 75 -20.65 -0.42 0.02
C SER A 75 -20.39 -0.56 -1.48
N LEU A 76 -19.98 -1.76 -1.92
CA LEU A 76 -19.64 -2.07 -3.31
C LEU A 76 -20.83 -2.61 -4.12
N LYS A 77 -22.00 -2.74 -3.49
CA LYS A 77 -23.22 -3.32 -4.09
C LYS A 77 -23.00 -4.73 -4.64
N ILE A 78 -22.22 -5.55 -3.92
CA ILE A 78 -21.98 -6.94 -4.28
C ILE A 78 -23.22 -7.75 -3.92
N PRO A 79 -23.84 -8.47 -4.87
CA PRO A 79 -25.13 -9.12 -4.65
C PRO A 79 -25.06 -10.32 -3.72
N GLU A 80 -23.93 -11.02 -3.69
CA GLU A 80 -23.78 -12.26 -2.94
C GLU A 80 -22.41 -12.34 -2.25
N THR A 81 -22.42 -12.87 -1.02
CA THR A 81 -21.22 -13.19 -0.25
C THR A 81 -21.11 -14.70 -0.06
N ILE A 82 -20.05 -15.30 -0.57
CA ILE A 82 -19.80 -16.74 -0.53
C ILE A 82 -19.10 -17.09 0.79
N ARG A 83 -19.74 -17.95 1.59
CA ARG A 83 -19.12 -18.50 2.80
C ARG A 83 -18.24 -19.69 2.43
N ALA A 84 -16.96 -19.61 2.75
CA ALA A 84 -15.96 -20.61 2.40
C ALA A 84 -15.22 -21.09 3.66
N ASP A 85 -15.39 -22.37 3.98
CA ASP A 85 -14.84 -22.97 5.21
C ASP A 85 -13.31 -22.94 5.23
N PHE A 86 -12.66 -23.12 4.08
CA PHE A 86 -11.21 -23.08 3.97
C PHE A 86 -10.63 -21.76 4.44
N VAL A 87 -11.34 -20.62 4.28
CA VAL A 87 -10.90 -19.30 4.76
C VAL A 87 -10.79 -19.27 6.29
N GLY A 88 -11.68 -19.98 6.97
CA GLY A 88 -11.68 -20.10 8.43
C GLY A 88 -10.65 -21.07 9.01
N ARG A 89 -10.26 -22.08 8.22
CA ARG A 89 -9.30 -23.13 8.57
C ARG A 89 -7.89 -22.87 8.06
N GLY A 90 -7.75 -21.95 7.09
CA GLY A 90 -6.46 -21.61 6.50
C GLY A 90 -5.92 -22.66 5.53
N GLU A 91 -6.81 -23.39 4.85
CA GLU A 91 -6.43 -24.47 3.96
C GLU A 91 -5.77 -23.95 2.67
N ALA A 92 -4.46 -24.12 2.58
CA ALA A 92 -3.65 -23.61 1.48
C ALA A 92 -4.01 -24.28 0.13
N LYS A 93 -4.36 -25.57 0.14
CA LYS A 93 -4.71 -26.34 -1.05
C LYS A 93 -5.96 -25.76 -1.74
N GLU A 94 -7.03 -25.53 -0.98
CA GLU A 94 -8.28 -24.96 -1.48
C GLU A 94 -8.08 -23.49 -1.89
N PHE A 95 -7.22 -22.76 -1.19
CA PHE A 95 -6.85 -21.41 -1.58
C PHE A 95 -6.15 -21.38 -2.95
N VAL A 96 -5.15 -22.24 -3.19
CA VAL A 96 -4.44 -22.33 -4.48
C VAL A 96 -5.41 -22.76 -5.59
N GLN A 97 -6.28 -23.74 -5.33
CA GLN A 97 -7.28 -24.15 -6.30
C GLN A 97 -8.23 -22.99 -6.68
N LEU A 98 -8.70 -22.21 -5.69
CA LEU A 98 -9.50 -21.01 -5.95
C LEU A 98 -8.77 -20.04 -6.89
N ILE A 99 -7.46 -19.80 -6.66
CA ILE A 99 -6.65 -18.90 -7.49
C ILE A 99 -6.54 -19.41 -8.93
N GLN A 100 -6.34 -20.71 -9.12
CA GLN A 100 -6.24 -21.32 -10.45
C GLN A 100 -7.56 -21.24 -11.23
N GLU A 101 -8.67 -21.44 -10.55
CA GLU A 101 -10.03 -21.42 -11.12
C GLU A 101 -10.63 -20.01 -11.18
N MET A 102 -9.93 -18.99 -10.68
CA MET A 102 -10.43 -17.63 -10.57
C MET A 102 -10.68 -17.03 -11.97
N PRO A 103 -11.91 -16.58 -12.27
CA PRO A 103 -12.19 -15.92 -13.53
C PRO A 103 -11.58 -14.51 -13.57
N THR A 104 -11.66 -13.88 -14.74
CA THR A 104 -11.35 -12.45 -14.91
C THR A 104 -12.21 -11.58 -13.99
N GLY A 105 -11.66 -10.46 -13.57
CA GLY A 105 -12.29 -9.56 -12.61
C GLY A 105 -11.65 -9.61 -11.23
N VAL A 106 -12.41 -9.29 -10.20
CA VAL A 106 -11.93 -9.17 -8.83
C VAL A 106 -12.49 -10.26 -7.94
N SER A 107 -11.65 -10.98 -7.22
CA SER A 107 -12.04 -11.85 -6.10
C SER A 107 -11.53 -11.31 -4.79
N ILE A 108 -12.42 -11.13 -3.83
CA ILE A 108 -12.11 -10.60 -2.49
C ILE A 108 -12.26 -11.71 -1.47
N ILE A 109 -11.29 -11.89 -0.59
CA ILE A 109 -11.34 -12.85 0.51
C ILE A 109 -11.21 -12.12 1.84
N VAL A 110 -12.23 -12.19 2.69
CA VAL A 110 -12.19 -11.67 4.06
C VAL A 110 -11.83 -12.79 5.03
N GLY A 111 -10.63 -12.74 5.57
CA GLY A 111 -10.05 -13.82 6.36
C GLY A 111 -9.36 -13.37 7.66
N HIS A 112 -8.43 -14.19 8.12
CA HIS A 112 -7.78 -14.11 9.43
C HIS A 112 -6.27 -14.29 9.33
N GLU A 113 -5.54 -13.71 10.28
CA GLU A 113 -4.17 -14.11 10.58
C GLU A 113 -4.16 -15.38 11.45
N PRO A 114 -3.16 -16.27 11.26
CA PRO A 114 -1.97 -16.11 10.42
C PRO A 114 -2.15 -16.47 8.94
N PHE A 115 -3.30 -17.00 8.54
CA PHE A 115 -3.53 -17.59 7.22
C PHE A 115 -3.31 -16.61 6.06
N LEU A 116 -3.75 -15.35 6.19
CA LEU A 116 -3.54 -14.35 5.15
C LEU A 116 -2.05 -14.07 4.90
N GLY A 117 -1.24 -14.03 5.96
CA GLY A 117 0.21 -13.90 5.84
C GLY A 117 0.86 -15.12 5.18
N GLU A 118 0.38 -16.31 5.48
CA GLU A 118 0.84 -17.56 4.83
C GLU A 118 0.45 -17.59 3.35
N TRP A 119 -0.77 -17.18 3.02
CA TRP A 119 -1.25 -17.09 1.64
C TRP A 119 -0.53 -16.02 0.83
N SER A 120 -0.22 -14.87 1.43
CA SER A 120 0.59 -13.86 0.75
C SER A 120 2.00 -14.39 0.42
N ARG A 121 2.59 -15.24 1.28
CA ARG A 121 3.85 -15.90 0.97
C ARG A 121 3.75 -16.85 -0.22
N LEU A 122 2.63 -17.59 -0.35
CA LEU A 122 2.40 -18.43 -1.52
C LEU A 122 2.24 -17.61 -2.80
N LEU A 123 1.60 -16.42 -2.70
CA LEU A 123 1.35 -15.55 -3.85
C LEU A 123 2.61 -14.85 -4.35
N CYS A 124 3.38 -14.22 -3.47
CA CYS A 124 4.47 -13.31 -3.83
C CYS A 124 5.82 -13.62 -3.16
N GLY A 125 5.97 -14.82 -2.59
CA GLY A 125 7.24 -15.28 -1.99
C GLY A 125 7.54 -14.73 -0.60
N GLN A 126 6.80 -13.72 -0.11
CA GLN A 126 7.02 -13.12 1.21
C GLN A 126 5.71 -12.97 2.01
N PRO A 127 5.72 -13.20 3.33
CA PRO A 127 4.55 -13.00 4.15
C PRO A 127 4.29 -11.49 4.34
N ILE A 128 3.03 -11.09 4.22
CA ILE A 128 2.58 -9.75 4.55
C ILE A 128 1.85 -9.82 5.90
N SER A 129 2.22 -8.97 6.84
CA SER A 129 1.57 -8.89 8.15
C SER A 129 0.29 -8.05 8.06
N PHE A 130 -0.85 -8.73 7.94
CA PHE A 130 -2.14 -8.05 7.85
C PHE A 130 -2.57 -7.48 9.19
N GLN A 131 -2.77 -6.17 9.25
CA GLN A 131 -3.40 -5.49 10.39
C GLN A 131 -4.94 -5.63 10.31
N LYS A 132 -5.64 -5.46 11.43
CA LYS A 132 -7.11 -5.56 11.47
C LYS A 132 -7.76 -4.52 10.56
N GLY A 133 -8.58 -4.97 9.63
CA GLY A 133 -9.22 -4.13 8.63
C GLY A 133 -8.31 -3.73 7.46
N MET A 134 -7.09 -4.27 7.38
CA MET A 134 -6.19 -4.05 6.25
C MET A 134 -6.62 -4.85 5.04
N ALA A 135 -6.53 -4.23 3.87
CA ALA A 135 -6.72 -4.85 2.56
C ALA A 135 -5.44 -4.75 1.73
N VAL A 136 -5.12 -5.81 0.99
CA VAL A 136 -4.01 -5.85 0.03
C VAL A 136 -4.55 -6.42 -1.28
N GLY A 137 -4.32 -5.70 -2.37
CA GLY A 137 -4.65 -6.14 -3.72
C GLY A 137 -3.44 -6.77 -4.40
N PHE A 138 -3.68 -7.89 -5.08
CA PHE A 138 -2.70 -8.65 -5.83
C PHE A 138 -3.17 -8.76 -7.27
N GLN A 139 -2.28 -8.49 -8.19
CA GLN A 139 -2.49 -8.79 -9.60
C GLN A 139 -1.93 -10.18 -9.88
N LEU A 140 -2.77 -11.09 -10.37
CA LEU A 140 -2.34 -12.42 -10.75
C LEU A 140 -1.55 -12.35 -12.05
N THR A 141 -0.41 -13.05 -12.10
CA THR A 141 0.40 -13.18 -13.29
C THR A 141 0.09 -14.49 -14.00
N PRO A 142 0.14 -14.54 -15.33
CA PRO A 142 -0.04 -15.80 -16.07
C PRO A 142 1.18 -16.74 -16.00
N GLU A 143 2.28 -16.33 -15.36
CA GLU A 143 3.53 -17.09 -15.26
C GLU A 143 3.45 -18.15 -14.16
N GLU A 144 4.07 -19.33 -14.41
CA GLU A 144 3.87 -20.55 -13.61
C GLU A 144 4.46 -20.50 -12.19
N ASP A 145 5.47 -19.66 -11.91
CA ASP A 145 6.22 -19.69 -10.65
C ASP A 145 5.86 -18.58 -9.65
N ILE A 146 5.31 -17.47 -10.09
CA ILE A 146 4.85 -16.36 -9.22
C ILE A 146 3.38 -16.15 -9.45
N LEU A 147 2.58 -16.52 -8.46
CA LEU A 147 1.13 -16.49 -8.60
C LEU A 147 0.57 -15.07 -8.66
N ALA A 148 1.19 -14.11 -7.99
CA ALA A 148 0.70 -12.73 -7.96
C ALA A 148 1.71 -11.70 -7.45
N VAL A 149 1.55 -10.46 -7.88
CA VAL A 149 2.31 -9.30 -7.38
C VAL A 149 1.37 -8.42 -6.54
N PRO A 150 1.77 -8.02 -5.31
CA PRO A 150 0.98 -7.08 -4.54
C PRO A 150 1.09 -5.69 -5.16
N VAL A 151 -0.04 -5.08 -5.53
CA VAL A 151 -0.08 -3.80 -6.27
C VAL A 151 -0.55 -2.62 -5.41
N TRP A 152 -1.26 -2.86 -4.33
CA TRP A 152 -1.67 -1.83 -3.38
C TRP A 152 -2.00 -2.43 -2.00
N ALA A 153 -1.92 -1.59 -0.97
CA ALA A 153 -2.36 -1.93 0.38
C ALA A 153 -3.08 -0.73 1.01
N VAL A 154 -4.14 -1.01 1.75
CA VAL A 154 -4.90 0.01 2.49
C VAL A 154 -5.09 -0.45 3.93
N HIS A 155 -4.78 0.43 4.89
CA HIS A 155 -4.94 0.17 6.31
C HIS A 155 -5.73 1.30 6.97
N PRO A 156 -6.72 1.02 7.86
CA PRO A 156 -7.50 2.07 8.52
C PRO A 156 -6.66 3.10 9.28
N GLY A 157 -5.55 2.68 9.86
CA GLY A 157 -4.61 3.57 10.55
C GLY A 157 -3.83 4.50 9.63
N ALA A 158 -3.65 4.14 8.34
CA ALA A 158 -2.98 4.98 7.36
C ALA A 158 -3.88 6.12 6.84
N LEU A 159 -5.18 5.97 6.98
CA LEU A 159 -6.19 6.96 6.59
C LEU A 159 -6.63 7.85 7.76
N CYS A 160 -5.98 7.75 8.90
CA CYS A 160 -6.25 8.64 10.02
C CYS A 160 -5.95 10.09 9.64
N GLU A 161 -6.93 10.93 9.92
CA GLU A 161 -7.04 12.34 9.64
C GLU A 161 -5.71 13.10 9.72
N LYS A 162 -5.56 14.11 8.84
CA LYS A 162 -4.45 15.07 8.84
C LYS A 162 -4.32 15.83 10.16
N ASP A 163 -5.36 15.81 11.00
CA ASP A 163 -5.36 16.33 12.36
C ASP A 163 -4.97 15.22 13.34
N VAL A 164 -3.67 15.04 13.49
CA VAL A 164 -3.14 14.22 14.58
C VAL A 164 -3.36 15.01 15.86
N ASP A 165 -4.41 14.65 16.58
CA ASP A 165 -4.57 15.10 17.97
C ASP A 165 -3.41 14.54 18.80
N VAL A 166 -2.39 15.36 18.98
CA VAL A 166 -1.19 15.05 19.77
C VAL A 166 -1.45 15.22 21.27
N SER A 167 -2.63 15.75 21.64
CA SER A 167 -3.02 16.06 23.03
C SER A 167 -3.51 14.87 23.83
N GLY A 168 -3.76 13.71 23.18
CA GLY A 168 -4.34 12.53 23.82
C GLY A 168 -3.30 11.53 24.31
N ASP A 169 -3.72 10.67 25.23
CA ASP A 169 -3.04 9.51 25.84
C ASP A 169 -2.56 8.43 24.82
N ARG A 170 -2.38 8.78 23.55
CA ARG A 170 -1.90 7.83 22.54
C ARG A 170 -0.38 7.71 22.64
N PRO A 171 0.15 6.50 22.79
CA PRO A 171 1.59 6.31 22.75
C PRO A 171 2.15 6.89 21.43
N ALA A 172 3.13 7.77 21.53
CA ALA A 172 3.75 8.45 20.39
C ALA A 172 4.18 7.48 19.28
N TRP A 173 4.62 6.28 19.66
CA TRP A 173 4.90 5.18 18.75
C TRP A 173 3.73 4.84 17.79
N LYS A 174 2.47 4.79 18.30
CA LYS A 174 1.31 4.50 17.44
C LYS A 174 1.07 5.59 16.42
N VAL A 175 1.25 6.84 16.82
CA VAL A 175 1.14 8.00 15.94
C VAL A 175 2.17 7.90 14.84
N PHE A 176 3.43 7.69 15.21
CA PHE A 176 4.53 7.55 14.27
C PHE A 176 4.31 6.39 13.28
N ARG A 177 3.96 5.21 13.77
CA ARG A 177 3.67 4.06 12.92
C ARG A 177 2.55 4.34 11.91
N ASN A 178 1.50 5.04 12.33
CA ASN A 178 0.41 5.41 11.43
C ASN A 178 0.90 6.37 10.34
N PHE A 179 1.81 7.29 10.66
CA PHE A 179 2.44 8.15 9.66
C PHE A 179 3.27 7.36 8.64
N VAL A 180 4.08 6.40 9.11
CA VAL A 180 4.83 5.51 8.21
C VAL A 180 3.87 4.76 7.29
N TYR A 181 2.81 4.16 7.82
CA TYR A 181 1.80 3.47 7.01
C TYR A 181 1.10 4.41 6.01
N SER A 182 0.83 5.66 6.39
CA SER A 182 0.26 6.64 5.47
C SER A 182 1.19 6.92 4.30
N ILE A 183 2.48 7.14 4.56
CA ILE A 183 3.47 7.36 3.50
C ILE A 183 3.63 6.12 2.62
N LEU A 184 3.70 4.93 3.21
CA LEU A 184 3.79 3.67 2.45
C LEU A 184 2.57 3.49 1.54
N ASN A 185 1.37 3.80 2.04
CA ASN A 185 0.16 3.75 1.24
C ASN A 185 0.18 4.77 0.09
N GLU A 186 0.63 6.01 0.35
CA GLU A 186 0.78 7.02 -0.70
C GLU A 186 1.82 6.61 -1.76
N ILE A 187 2.92 5.94 -1.36
CA ILE A 187 3.91 5.39 -2.29
C ILE A 187 3.27 4.32 -3.19
N LEU A 188 2.48 3.40 -2.63
CA LEU A 188 1.79 2.37 -3.40
C LEU A 188 0.75 2.98 -4.36
N LEU A 189 0.01 4.00 -3.92
CA LEU A 189 -0.94 4.73 -4.77
C LEU A 189 -0.24 5.41 -5.96
N LEU A 190 0.87 6.08 -5.69
CA LEU A 190 1.66 6.75 -6.72
C LEU A 190 2.31 5.76 -7.67
N GLN A 191 2.74 4.58 -7.19
CA GLN A 191 3.22 3.52 -8.06
C GLN A 191 2.10 3.02 -8.98
N HIS A 192 0.93 2.76 -8.44
CA HIS A 192 -0.23 2.36 -9.25
C HIS A 192 -0.60 3.44 -10.29
N ASP A 193 -0.62 4.72 -9.89
CA ASP A 193 -0.85 5.83 -10.83
C ASP A 193 0.26 5.91 -11.90
N PHE A 194 1.50 5.54 -11.58
CA PHE A 194 2.61 5.47 -12.53
C PHE A 194 2.50 4.27 -13.49
N ASP A 195 2.04 3.11 -12.98
CA ASP A 195 1.77 1.93 -13.80
C ASP A 195 0.68 2.20 -14.85
N GLU A 196 -0.38 2.93 -14.47
CA GLU A 196 -1.46 3.31 -15.36
C GLU A 196 -1.08 4.44 -16.35
N ARG A 197 -0.22 5.38 -15.92
CA ARG A 197 0.12 6.59 -16.65
C ARG A 197 1.62 6.93 -16.56
N PRO A 198 2.51 6.11 -17.17
CA PRO A 198 3.95 6.29 -17.03
C PRO A 198 4.48 7.61 -17.66
N ASN A 199 3.67 8.24 -18.48
CA ASN A 199 4.02 9.51 -19.13
C ASN A 199 3.67 10.76 -18.31
N GLU A 200 3.06 10.63 -17.12
CA GLU A 200 2.74 11.76 -16.26
C GLU A 200 3.94 12.16 -15.36
N PRO A 201 4.61 13.31 -15.63
CA PRO A 201 5.84 13.69 -14.90
C PRO A 201 5.62 13.96 -13.41
N GLU A 202 4.42 14.43 -13.04
CA GLU A 202 4.12 14.77 -11.64
C GLU A 202 4.04 13.53 -10.77
N THR A 203 3.59 12.39 -11.30
CA THR A 203 3.50 11.13 -10.56
C THR A 203 4.85 10.67 -10.04
N VAL A 204 5.88 10.64 -10.92
CA VAL A 204 7.26 10.29 -10.52
C VAL A 204 7.83 11.33 -9.55
N HIS A 205 7.53 12.60 -9.75
CA HIS A 205 7.95 13.65 -8.83
C HIS A 205 7.42 13.42 -7.42
N GLN A 206 6.13 13.18 -7.28
CA GLN A 206 5.48 12.93 -5.99
C GLN A 206 5.99 11.63 -5.35
N LEU A 207 6.15 10.56 -6.13
CA LEU A 207 6.70 9.29 -5.66
C LEU A 207 8.09 9.50 -5.02
N ARG A 208 8.98 10.23 -5.68
CA ARG A 208 10.32 10.57 -5.17
C ARG A 208 10.26 11.40 -3.89
N ILE A 209 9.31 12.34 -3.78
CA ILE A 209 9.08 13.13 -2.56
C ILE A 209 8.68 12.20 -1.42
N LYS A 210 7.75 11.27 -1.63
CA LYS A 210 7.27 10.35 -0.59
C LYS A 210 8.36 9.37 -0.16
N ILE A 211 9.16 8.84 -1.08
CA ILE A 211 10.32 7.99 -0.73
C ILE A 211 11.34 8.77 0.12
N ARG A 212 11.64 10.04 -0.21
CA ARG A 212 12.52 10.88 0.60
C ARG A 212 11.94 11.16 1.99
N SER A 213 10.65 11.46 2.07
CA SER A 213 9.96 11.67 3.34
C SER A 213 10.03 10.41 4.23
N LEU A 214 9.81 9.23 3.64
CA LEU A 214 9.94 7.96 4.34
C LEU A 214 11.37 7.75 4.87
N ARG A 215 12.39 7.99 4.06
CA ARG A 215 13.80 7.91 4.49
C ARG A 215 14.10 8.84 5.67
N SER A 216 13.63 10.09 5.60
CA SER A 216 13.82 11.06 6.69
C SER A 216 13.11 10.62 7.97
N MET A 217 11.88 10.10 7.87
CA MET A 217 11.14 9.59 9.02
C MET A 217 11.83 8.38 9.67
N LEU A 218 12.30 7.43 8.86
CA LEU A 218 13.05 6.29 9.38
C LEU A 218 14.39 6.72 10.02
N SER A 219 15.04 7.76 9.50
CA SER A 219 16.27 8.32 10.08
C SER A 219 16.04 8.89 11.48
N PHE A 220 14.90 9.50 11.72
CA PHE A 220 14.50 9.97 13.04
C PHE A 220 14.41 8.82 14.06
N LEU A 221 13.97 7.64 13.63
CA LEU A 221 13.89 6.46 14.49
C LEU A 221 15.16 5.64 14.59
N LYS A 222 16.21 6.01 13.88
CA LYS A 222 17.48 5.27 13.85
C LYS A 222 17.96 4.76 15.22
N PRO A 223 17.88 5.56 16.33
CA PRO A 223 18.33 5.10 17.64
C PRO A 223 17.50 3.95 18.23
N LEU A 224 16.28 3.74 17.74
CA LEU A 224 15.32 2.74 18.22
C LEU A 224 15.28 1.51 17.35
N LEU A 225 15.92 1.56 16.17
CA LEU A 225 15.84 0.54 15.15
C LEU A 225 17.09 -0.36 15.17
N GLU A 226 16.91 -1.60 14.75
CA GLU A 226 18.02 -2.52 14.47
C GLU A 226 18.88 -1.95 13.34
N GLN A 227 20.18 -1.74 13.63
CA GLN A 227 21.05 -0.94 12.78
C GLN A 227 21.28 -1.56 11.40
N GLU A 228 21.42 -2.90 11.32
CA GLU A 228 21.67 -3.56 10.04
C GLU A 228 20.43 -3.53 9.13
N LYS A 229 19.26 -3.80 9.69
CA LYS A 229 18.00 -3.71 8.96
C LYS A 229 17.69 -2.27 8.53
N TYR A 230 17.97 -1.31 9.40
CA TYR A 230 17.84 0.10 9.06
C TYR A 230 18.72 0.50 7.88
N LYS A 231 20.00 0.08 7.87
CA LYS A 231 20.93 0.38 6.77
C LYS A 231 20.46 -0.25 5.46
N ALA A 232 20.04 -1.52 5.49
CA ALA A 232 19.52 -2.22 4.32
C ALA A 232 18.31 -1.51 3.71
N ILE A 233 17.32 -1.16 4.53
CA ILE A 233 16.12 -0.43 4.09
C ILE A 233 16.49 0.95 3.52
N GLN A 234 17.38 1.71 4.18
CA GLN A 234 17.85 3.00 3.66
C GLN A 234 18.53 2.87 2.30
N GLN A 235 19.32 1.82 2.11
CA GLN A 235 19.97 1.54 0.83
C GLN A 235 18.95 1.18 -0.25
N ASN A 236 17.97 0.31 0.06
CA ASN A 236 16.92 -0.06 -0.87
C ASN A 236 16.09 1.16 -1.32
N LEU A 237 15.68 2.01 -0.38
CA LEU A 237 14.98 3.26 -0.69
C LEU A 237 15.84 4.23 -1.52
N GLN A 238 17.16 4.24 -1.31
CA GLN A 238 18.07 5.05 -2.13
C GLN A 238 18.21 4.50 -3.55
N ASN A 239 18.20 3.17 -3.71
CA ASN A 239 18.21 2.54 -5.02
C ASN A 239 16.97 2.93 -5.82
N LEU A 240 15.76 2.86 -5.24
CA LEU A 240 14.53 3.30 -5.88
C LEU A 240 14.59 4.77 -6.35
N LEU A 241 15.19 5.66 -5.54
CA LEU A 241 15.41 7.06 -5.95
C LEU A 241 16.39 7.18 -7.13
N ARG A 242 17.40 6.31 -7.22
CA ARG A 242 18.39 6.32 -8.30
C ARG A 242 17.76 5.83 -9.61
N GLU A 243 16.95 4.79 -9.56
CA GLU A 243 16.26 4.21 -10.72
C GLU A 243 15.31 5.19 -11.42
N THR A 244 14.73 6.12 -10.65
CA THR A 244 13.87 7.18 -11.19
C THR A 244 14.62 8.51 -11.42
N GLY A 245 15.96 8.52 -11.23
CA GLY A 245 16.77 9.74 -11.31
C GLY A 245 16.79 10.34 -12.70
N HIS A 246 17.19 9.55 -13.67
CA HIS A 246 17.32 9.96 -15.06
C HIS A 246 15.98 10.47 -15.64
N LEU A 247 14.90 9.72 -15.42
CA LEU A 247 13.56 10.13 -15.83
C LEU A 247 13.19 11.51 -15.24
N ARG A 248 13.46 11.74 -13.97
CA ARG A 248 13.16 13.04 -13.34
C ARG A 248 14.01 14.17 -13.88
N ASP A 249 15.28 13.91 -14.19
CA ASP A 249 16.18 14.92 -14.77
C ASP A 249 15.69 15.35 -16.16
N LEU A 250 15.22 14.40 -16.98
CA LEU A 250 14.58 14.69 -18.27
C LEU A 250 13.29 15.51 -18.10
N ASP A 251 12.40 15.14 -17.15
CA ASP A 251 11.18 15.92 -16.87
C ASP A 251 11.48 17.37 -16.53
N VAL A 252 12.50 17.60 -15.67
CA VAL A 252 12.91 18.95 -15.27
C VAL A 252 13.51 19.72 -16.45
N PHE A 253 14.30 19.02 -17.28
CA PHE A 253 14.96 19.64 -18.42
C PHE A 253 13.94 20.03 -19.50
N ILE A 254 13.03 19.12 -19.86
CA ILE A 254 11.96 19.37 -20.85
C ILE A 254 11.11 20.56 -20.40
N ARG A 255 10.64 20.56 -19.15
CA ARG A 255 9.84 21.64 -18.59
C ARG A 255 10.54 22.99 -18.66
N ARG A 256 11.84 23.05 -18.32
CA ARG A 256 12.63 24.29 -18.41
C ARG A 256 12.82 24.75 -19.84
N TRP A 257 12.97 23.81 -20.76
CA TRP A 257 13.11 24.11 -22.18
C TRP A 257 11.82 24.68 -22.76
N GLU A 258 10.69 24.05 -22.52
CA GLU A 258 9.37 24.52 -22.95
C GLU A 258 9.09 25.95 -22.44
N THR A 259 9.37 26.23 -21.16
CA THR A 259 9.17 27.55 -20.56
C THR A 259 10.07 28.63 -21.18
N ARG A 260 11.23 28.29 -21.74
CA ARG A 260 12.12 29.24 -22.43
C ARG A 260 11.70 29.52 -23.87
N THR A 261 11.25 28.47 -24.57
CA THR A 261 10.80 28.62 -25.98
C THR A 261 9.52 29.44 -26.12
N ASP A 262 8.63 29.37 -25.10
CA ASP A 262 7.42 30.21 -25.06
C ASP A 262 7.75 31.74 -24.99
N ASN A 263 8.95 32.10 -24.52
CA ASN A 263 9.37 33.47 -24.34
C ASN A 263 10.26 34.02 -25.47
N HIS A 264 10.73 33.18 -26.43
CA HIS A 264 11.63 33.58 -27.51
C HIS A 264 11.31 32.89 -28.83
N CYS A 265 10.39 33.44 -29.59
CA CYS A 265 9.99 32.93 -30.90
C CYS A 265 10.87 33.48 -32.03
N GLU A 266 12.04 32.87 -32.32
CA GLU A 266 12.74 33.25 -33.58
C GLU A 266 13.32 32.11 -34.46
N GLN A 267 13.36 30.85 -34.02
CA GLN A 267 13.77 29.71 -34.88
C GLN A 267 13.05 28.39 -34.61
N PRO A 268 11.91 28.10 -35.26
CA PRO A 268 11.07 26.93 -34.90
C PRO A 268 11.66 25.56 -35.22
N SER A 269 12.54 25.41 -36.24
CA SER A 269 12.84 24.10 -36.85
C SER A 269 13.90 23.28 -36.10
N ARG A 270 14.93 23.89 -35.53
CA ARG A 270 15.99 23.16 -34.80
C ARG A 270 15.60 22.86 -33.34
N GLU A 271 14.90 23.79 -32.71
CA GLU A 271 14.41 23.64 -31.33
C GLU A 271 13.31 22.59 -31.23
N SER A 272 12.44 22.48 -32.22
CA SER A 272 11.42 21.43 -32.31
C SER A 272 12.01 20.03 -32.40
N ASN A 273 13.09 19.85 -33.20
CA ASN A 273 13.76 18.56 -33.32
C ASN A 273 14.42 18.11 -32.00
N PHE A 274 15.05 19.05 -31.26
CA PHE A 274 15.70 18.73 -29.99
C PHE A 274 14.68 18.34 -28.94
N LEU A 275 13.59 19.06 -28.80
CA LEU A 275 12.51 18.71 -27.87
C LEU A 275 11.88 17.34 -28.19
N THR A 276 11.73 17.01 -29.47
CA THR A 276 11.24 15.72 -29.92
C THR A 276 12.17 14.59 -29.50
N ILE A 277 13.49 14.78 -29.62
CA ILE A 277 14.51 13.80 -29.17
C ILE A 277 14.41 13.63 -27.67
N LEU A 278 14.33 14.71 -26.89
CA LEU A 278 14.21 14.65 -25.43
C LEU A 278 12.92 13.93 -24.97
N LYS A 279 11.80 14.19 -25.63
CA LYS A 279 10.53 13.51 -25.33
C LYS A 279 10.63 12.01 -25.61
N LYS A 280 11.27 11.63 -26.69
CA LYS A 280 11.52 10.21 -27.00
C LYS A 280 12.44 9.55 -25.98
N GLU A 281 13.52 10.21 -25.59
CA GLU A 281 14.43 9.69 -24.52
C GLU A 281 13.68 9.57 -23.18
N ARG A 282 12.80 10.50 -22.88
CA ARG A 282 11.93 10.45 -21.71
C ARG A 282 11.00 9.23 -21.71
N GLU A 283 10.41 8.90 -22.85
CA GLU A 283 9.55 7.70 -22.99
C GLU A 283 10.34 6.42 -22.71
N ILE A 284 11.57 6.31 -23.21
CA ILE A 284 12.46 5.19 -22.95
C ILE A 284 12.79 5.11 -21.46
N ALA A 285 13.20 6.24 -20.87
CA ALA A 285 13.52 6.31 -19.45
C ALA A 285 12.30 6.01 -18.55
N ALA A 286 11.09 6.38 -18.97
CA ALA A 286 9.85 6.04 -18.27
C ALA A 286 9.59 4.54 -18.30
N ALA A 287 9.74 3.89 -19.45
CA ALA A 287 9.56 2.44 -19.58
C ALA A 287 10.60 1.65 -18.75
N GLU A 288 11.87 2.09 -18.73
CA GLU A 288 12.91 1.47 -17.91
C GLU A 288 12.64 1.63 -16.41
N SER A 289 12.28 2.86 -15.99
CA SER A 289 11.95 3.16 -14.60
C SER A 289 10.72 2.36 -14.14
N HIS A 290 9.69 2.27 -14.99
CA HIS A 290 8.50 1.46 -14.73
C HIS A 290 8.85 -0.01 -14.48
N LYS A 291 9.62 -0.62 -15.39
CA LYS A 291 10.04 -2.03 -15.27
C LYS A 291 10.80 -2.30 -13.96
N LYS A 292 11.72 -1.41 -13.58
CA LYS A 292 12.50 -1.56 -12.34
C LYS A 292 11.65 -1.35 -11.10
N LEU A 293 10.84 -0.30 -11.06
CA LEU A 293 9.99 0.01 -9.90
C LEU A 293 8.94 -1.08 -9.66
N SER A 294 8.31 -1.61 -10.71
CA SER A 294 7.31 -2.67 -10.57
C SER A 294 7.88 -3.94 -9.94
N HIS A 295 9.18 -4.18 -10.10
CA HIS A 295 9.88 -5.30 -9.46
C HIS A 295 10.36 -4.97 -8.04
N ASP A 296 10.99 -3.81 -7.83
CA ASP A 296 11.80 -3.55 -6.63
C ASP A 296 11.03 -2.78 -5.54
N LEU A 297 10.00 -2.00 -5.88
CA LEU A 297 9.31 -1.14 -4.93
C LEU A 297 8.45 -1.93 -3.94
N TYR A 298 7.65 -2.88 -4.43
CA TYR A 298 6.73 -3.63 -3.58
C TYR A 298 7.42 -4.43 -2.48
N PRO A 299 8.52 -5.19 -2.74
CA PRO A 299 9.28 -5.86 -1.70
C PRO A 299 9.77 -4.91 -0.60
N VAL A 300 10.31 -3.76 -0.97
CA VAL A 300 10.82 -2.76 -0.01
C VAL A 300 9.69 -2.17 0.84
N VAL A 301 8.56 -1.83 0.23
CA VAL A 301 7.40 -1.28 0.94
C VAL A 301 6.86 -2.29 1.95
N PHE A 302 6.68 -3.55 1.56
CA PHE A 302 6.14 -4.58 2.46
C PHE A 302 7.17 -5.05 3.49
N GLU A 303 8.47 -5.00 3.22
CA GLU A 303 9.51 -5.20 4.22
C GLU A 303 9.39 -4.15 5.35
N ILE A 304 9.25 -2.86 4.99
CA ILE A 304 9.08 -1.78 5.97
C ILE A 304 7.73 -1.94 6.70
N TRP A 305 6.67 -2.30 5.99
CA TRP A 305 5.35 -2.55 6.57
C TRP A 305 5.40 -3.62 7.65
N ASN A 306 5.99 -4.76 7.33
CA ASN A 306 6.17 -5.88 8.27
C ASN A 306 7.03 -5.45 9.46
N TRP A 307 8.15 -4.78 9.20
CA TRP A 307 9.03 -4.28 10.25
C TRP A 307 8.31 -3.35 11.23
N MET A 308 7.51 -2.42 10.72
CA MET A 308 6.68 -1.54 11.57
C MET A 308 5.62 -2.32 12.37
N SER A 309 5.15 -3.46 11.87
CA SER A 309 4.22 -4.33 12.59
C SER A 309 4.89 -5.06 13.76
N ASP A 310 6.12 -5.54 13.56
CA ASP A 310 6.87 -6.34 14.55
C ASP A 310 7.45 -5.49 15.70
N LEU A 311 7.76 -4.23 15.44
CA LEU A 311 8.26 -3.30 16.47
C LEU A 311 7.29 -3.08 17.64
N HIS A 312 6.07 -3.61 17.54
CA HIS A 312 5.02 -3.42 18.52
C HIS A 312 5.33 -4.03 19.90
N ALA A 313 6.16 -5.07 19.99
CA ALA A 313 6.39 -5.79 21.23
C ALA A 313 7.56 -5.27 22.09
N GLY A 314 8.56 -4.62 21.49
CA GLY A 314 9.80 -4.24 22.19
C GLY A 314 10.05 -2.74 22.31
N ALA A 315 9.52 -1.92 21.41
CA ALA A 315 9.83 -0.48 21.37
C ALA A 315 8.95 0.34 22.32
N ALA A 316 7.75 -0.11 22.63
CA ALA A 316 6.84 0.60 23.54
C ALA A 316 7.41 0.79 24.97
N SER A 317 8.31 -0.09 25.41
CA SER A 317 8.97 0.03 26.71
C SER A 317 10.15 1.01 26.74
N ARG A 318 10.69 1.40 25.57
CA ARG A 318 11.88 2.26 25.46
C ARG A 318 11.58 3.72 25.09
N MET A 319 10.38 3.99 24.61
CA MET A 319 9.95 5.34 24.25
C MET A 319 9.22 5.97 25.43
N SER A 320 9.94 6.65 26.32
CA SER A 320 9.27 7.50 27.30
C SER A 320 8.57 8.64 26.56
N ALA A 321 7.33 8.93 26.94
CA ALA A 321 6.50 10.00 26.37
C ALA A 321 7.18 11.38 26.34
N THR A 322 8.24 11.57 27.13
CA THR A 322 8.99 12.81 27.29
C THR A 322 9.87 13.14 26.08
N VAL A 323 10.49 12.15 25.44
CA VAL A 323 11.39 12.37 24.30
C VAL A 323 10.61 12.82 23.06
N LEU A 324 9.40 12.33 22.87
CA LEU A 324 8.60 12.67 21.70
C LEU A 324 7.72 13.93 21.87
N LYS A 325 7.39 14.33 23.10
CA LYS A 325 6.72 15.62 23.35
C LYS A 325 7.62 16.81 23.00
N HIS A 326 8.93 16.68 23.18
CA HIS A 326 9.87 17.77 22.86
C HIS A 326 10.08 17.92 21.35
N ASP A 327 10.02 16.83 20.60
CA ASP A 327 10.28 16.83 19.15
C ASP A 327 9.02 16.97 18.30
N ALA A 328 7.85 16.68 18.84
CA ALA A 328 6.58 16.91 18.14
C ALA A 328 6.31 18.41 17.83
N SER A 329 6.91 19.32 18.60
CA SER A 329 6.88 20.77 18.31
C SER A 329 7.63 21.11 17.00
N LEU A 330 8.58 20.30 16.56
CA LEU A 330 9.34 20.48 15.32
C LEU A 330 8.55 20.10 14.07
N PHE A 331 7.52 19.25 14.21
CA PHE A 331 6.65 18.85 13.10
C PHE A 331 5.51 19.84 12.81
N SER A 332 5.16 20.71 13.77
CA SER A 332 4.10 21.70 13.58
C SER A 332 4.53 22.95 12.80
N VAL A 333 5.82 23.14 12.53
CA VAL A 333 6.38 24.43 12.06
C VAL A 333 6.74 24.45 10.57
N ARG A 334 6.68 23.34 9.83
CA ARG A 334 6.97 23.38 8.39
C ARG A 334 5.79 22.91 7.55
N LYS A 335 4.83 23.83 7.36
CA LYS A 335 4.03 23.86 6.14
C LYS A 335 4.96 24.26 4.99
N PHE A 336 5.29 23.32 4.13
CA PHE A 336 5.82 23.61 2.81
C PHE A 336 4.76 23.28 1.76
#